data_8bb205fdee186b91f38947935269d7e0
#
_entry.id   8bb205fdee186b91f38947935269d7e0
#
_cell.length_a   1.000
_cell.length_b   1.000
_cell.length_c   1.000
_cell.angle_alpha   90.00
_cell.angle_beta   90.00
_cell.angle_gamma   90.00
#
_symmetry.space_group_name_H-M   'P 1'
#
loop_
_entity.id
_entity.type
_entity.pdbx_description
1 polymer ?
#
loop_
_entity_poly.entity_id
_entity_poly.type
_entity_poly.pdbx_seq_one_letter_code
_entity_poly.pdbx_strand_id
1 'polypeptide(L)'
;MKAETVIPLAEMVRYLDELLETGRWEAVDSSLNGLQVEGDPHVKALAFSVDTSMETIRMCIETGANMLIVHHGLFWGKPMAITGSHRSRVKSLLDAGVSLYAAHLPLDFHPVLGHNATLAVKLGLQTVGPLAVEKGLPIGIIASAGHAFELNDFISRLNSLLETRSQVLAFG
;
A
#
# COMPACT_ATOMS: atom_id res chain seq x y z
N MET A 1 27.42 -16.52 -10.95
CA MET A 1 26.76 -15.79 -9.85
C MET A 1 26.20 -14.52 -10.46
N LYS A 2 24.88 -14.27 -10.36
CA LYS A 2 24.33 -12.95 -10.68
C LYS A 2 24.83 -11.98 -9.61
N ALA A 3 25.37 -10.85 -10.00
CA ALA A 3 25.72 -9.80 -9.05
C ALA A 3 24.43 -9.42 -8.30
N GLU A 4 24.45 -9.47 -6.96
CA GLU A 4 23.35 -8.93 -6.16
C GLU A 4 23.26 -7.43 -6.45
N THR A 5 22.12 -7.01 -6.95
CA THR A 5 21.86 -5.59 -7.15
C THR A 5 21.56 -4.99 -5.78
N VAL A 6 22.40 -4.08 -5.33
CA VAL A 6 22.28 -3.38 -4.06
C VAL A 6 21.99 -1.92 -4.37
N ILE A 7 20.92 -1.38 -3.82
CA ILE A 7 20.46 -0.01 -4.07
C ILE A 7 20.62 0.83 -2.79
N PRO A 8 21.20 2.03 -2.84
CA PRO A 8 21.20 2.94 -1.69
C PRO A 8 19.76 3.21 -1.21
N LEU A 9 19.54 3.13 0.11
CA LEU A 9 18.20 3.35 0.70
C LEU A 9 17.62 4.70 0.29
N ALA A 10 18.42 5.76 0.31
CA ALA A 10 17.96 7.09 -0.09
C ALA A 10 17.50 7.16 -1.55
N GLU A 11 18.12 6.39 -2.45
CA GLU A 11 17.71 6.30 -3.84
C GLU A 11 16.39 5.54 -3.99
N MET A 12 16.23 4.43 -3.26
CA MET A 12 14.98 3.66 -3.24
C MET A 12 13.82 4.50 -2.68
N VAL A 13 14.03 5.21 -1.58
CA VAL A 13 13.03 6.09 -0.97
C VAL A 13 12.62 7.19 -1.94
N ARG A 14 13.58 7.88 -2.55
CA ARG A 14 13.29 8.92 -3.54
C ARG A 14 12.47 8.37 -4.72
N TYR A 15 12.85 7.21 -5.25
CA TYR A 15 12.11 6.56 -6.33
C TYR A 15 10.65 6.25 -5.94
N LEU A 16 10.43 5.73 -4.74
CA LEU A 16 9.08 5.41 -4.25
C LEU A 16 8.27 6.68 -3.99
N ASP A 17 8.88 7.73 -3.43
CA ASP A 17 8.22 9.01 -3.18
C ASP A 17 7.81 9.70 -4.49
N GLU A 18 8.66 9.67 -5.51
CA GLU A 18 8.36 10.19 -6.84
C GLU A 18 7.27 9.35 -7.55
N LEU A 19 7.39 8.01 -7.51
CA LEU A 19 6.42 7.10 -8.13
C LEU A 19 5.02 7.26 -7.54
N LEU A 20 4.92 7.36 -6.22
CA LEU A 20 3.66 7.41 -5.49
C LEU A 20 3.18 8.84 -5.20
N GLU A 21 3.98 9.85 -5.55
CA GLU A 21 3.70 11.27 -5.29
C GLU A 21 3.32 11.54 -3.81
N THR A 22 4.03 10.91 -2.87
CA THR A 22 3.66 10.88 -1.44
C THR A 22 3.40 12.26 -0.84
N GLY A 23 4.18 13.27 -1.21
CA GLY A 23 4.03 14.64 -0.73
C GLY A 23 2.70 15.31 -1.06
N ARG A 24 2.00 14.86 -2.12
CA ARG A 24 0.67 15.41 -2.47
C ARG A 24 -0.42 15.07 -1.45
N TRP A 25 -0.21 14.02 -0.66
CA TRP A 25 -1.22 13.44 0.23
C TRP A 25 -1.13 13.93 1.67
N GLU A 26 -0.07 14.63 2.05
CA GLU A 26 0.17 15.11 3.42
C GLU A 26 -1.01 15.90 4.03
N ALA A 27 -1.75 16.65 3.20
CA ALA A 27 -2.85 17.47 3.66
C ALA A 27 -4.16 16.68 3.90
N VAL A 28 -4.28 15.46 3.36
CA VAL A 28 -5.51 14.66 3.39
C VAL A 28 -5.33 13.30 4.06
N ASP A 29 -4.12 12.78 4.09
CA ASP A 29 -3.80 11.49 4.70
C ASP A 29 -3.28 11.68 6.12
N SER A 30 -3.83 10.92 7.06
CA SER A 30 -3.32 10.87 8.42
C SER A 30 -2.15 9.89 8.59
N SER A 31 -1.88 9.04 7.60
CA SER A 31 -0.70 8.19 7.57
C SER A 31 0.56 9.02 7.33
N LEU A 32 1.63 8.74 8.06
CA LEU A 32 2.94 9.23 7.70
C LEU A 32 3.43 8.40 6.50
N ASN A 33 3.14 8.85 5.28
CA ASN A 33 3.61 8.20 4.07
C ASN A 33 5.12 8.41 3.87
N GLY A 34 5.79 7.46 3.23
CA GLY A 34 7.24 7.48 3.02
C GLY A 34 8.01 6.62 4.03
N LEU A 35 9.30 6.91 4.20
CA LEU A 35 10.16 6.19 5.13
C LEU A 35 9.78 6.49 6.58
N GLN A 36 9.38 5.48 7.33
CA GLN A 36 8.95 5.58 8.72
C GLN A 36 10.00 5.10 9.73
N VAL A 37 10.79 4.10 9.36
CA VAL A 37 11.92 3.59 10.14
C VAL A 37 13.08 3.39 9.19
N GLU A 38 14.23 3.97 9.52
CA GLU A 38 15.45 3.81 8.77
C GLU A 38 16.25 2.63 9.31
N GLY A 39 16.58 1.68 8.41
CA GLY A 39 17.39 0.50 8.69
C GLY A 39 18.77 0.61 8.02
N ASP A 40 19.21 -0.48 7.37
CA ASP A 40 20.49 -0.52 6.66
C ASP A 40 20.54 0.51 5.53
N PRO A 41 21.73 1.11 5.25
CA PRO A 41 21.86 2.16 4.23
C PRO A 41 21.71 1.64 2.79
N HIS A 42 21.63 0.33 2.60
CA HIS A 42 21.52 -0.30 1.29
C HIS A 42 20.38 -1.34 1.30
N VAL A 43 19.53 -1.28 0.29
CA VAL A 43 18.43 -2.23 0.07
C VAL A 43 18.92 -3.36 -0.81
N LYS A 44 18.73 -4.61 -0.34
CA LYS A 44 19.09 -5.85 -1.02
C LYS A 44 17.85 -6.62 -1.47
N ALA A 45 16.84 -6.66 -0.61
CA ALA A 45 15.59 -7.38 -0.87
C ALA A 45 14.42 -6.63 -0.25
N LEU A 46 13.28 -6.66 -0.97
CA LEU A 46 12.03 -6.03 -0.58
C LEU A 46 11.04 -7.08 -0.10
N ALA A 47 10.33 -6.77 0.98
CA ALA A 47 9.13 -7.48 1.40
C ALA A 47 7.92 -6.53 1.31
N PHE A 48 6.75 -7.08 1.01
CA PHE A 48 5.50 -6.32 0.88
C PHE A 48 4.44 -6.91 1.79
N SER A 49 3.67 -6.04 2.44
CA SER A 49 2.53 -6.45 3.27
C SER A 49 1.48 -5.34 3.32
N VAL A 50 0.26 -5.68 3.75
CA VAL A 50 -0.76 -4.67 4.05
C VAL A 50 -0.44 -4.01 5.39
N ASP A 51 -0.25 -4.79 6.45
CA ASP A 51 -0.11 -4.28 7.81
C ASP A 51 1.31 -4.46 8.36
N THR A 52 1.72 -3.57 9.27
CA THR A 52 2.97 -3.66 10.04
C THR A 52 2.71 -4.36 11.38
N SER A 53 2.42 -5.66 11.35
CA SER A 53 2.30 -6.50 12.55
C SER A 53 3.67 -7.04 13.02
N MET A 54 3.77 -7.54 14.25
CA MET A 54 4.96 -8.27 14.70
C MET A 54 5.23 -9.50 13.84
N GLU A 55 4.17 -10.19 13.41
CA GLU A 55 4.29 -11.36 12.52
C GLU A 55 4.87 -10.98 11.17
N THR A 56 4.36 -9.91 10.55
CA THR A 56 4.87 -9.42 9.27
C THR A 56 6.34 -9.01 9.35
N ILE A 57 6.73 -8.32 10.44
CA ILE A 57 8.12 -7.93 10.67
C ILE A 57 9.00 -9.17 10.82
N ARG A 58 8.57 -10.17 11.60
CA ARG A 58 9.31 -11.43 11.78
C ARG A 58 9.51 -12.15 10.45
N MET A 59 8.45 -12.29 9.64
CA MET A 59 8.53 -12.91 8.32
C MET A 59 9.47 -12.15 7.38
N CYS A 60 9.44 -10.81 7.40
CA CYS A 60 10.38 -9.99 6.62
C CYS A 60 11.84 -10.31 6.99
N ILE A 61 12.14 -10.36 8.30
CA ILE A 61 13.49 -10.67 8.79
C ILE A 61 13.90 -12.10 8.39
N GLU A 62 13.02 -13.08 8.57
CA GLU A 62 13.30 -14.49 8.25
C GLU A 62 13.54 -14.75 6.75
N THR A 63 12.92 -13.97 5.89
CA THR A 63 13.17 -14.05 4.42
C THR A 63 14.45 -13.35 3.98
N GLY A 64 15.13 -12.63 4.88
CA GLY A 64 16.34 -11.86 4.57
C GLY A 64 16.09 -10.54 3.84
N ALA A 65 14.81 -10.11 3.75
CA ALA A 65 14.50 -8.78 3.25
C ALA A 65 14.88 -7.72 4.27
N ASN A 66 15.44 -6.61 3.79
CA ASN A 66 15.85 -5.50 4.65
C ASN A 66 15.14 -4.16 4.36
N MET A 67 14.09 -4.22 3.55
CA MET A 67 13.11 -3.15 3.42
C MET A 67 11.70 -3.74 3.34
N LEU A 68 10.83 -3.33 4.26
CA LEU A 68 9.43 -3.71 4.32
C LEU A 68 8.58 -2.53 3.83
N ILE A 69 7.88 -2.74 2.72
CA ILE A 69 6.93 -1.78 2.15
C ILE A 69 5.53 -2.21 2.54
N VAL A 70 4.78 -1.31 3.18
CA VAL A 70 3.44 -1.59 3.71
C VAL A 70 2.41 -0.56 3.27
N HIS A 71 1.15 -0.95 3.32
CA HIS A 71 0.04 -0.02 3.18
C HIS A 71 -0.23 0.71 4.51
N HIS A 72 -0.38 -0.04 5.59
CA HIS A 72 -0.60 0.50 6.92
C HIS A 72 0.69 0.51 7.74
N GLY A 73 1.33 1.67 7.82
CA GLY A 73 2.54 1.88 8.59
C GLY A 73 2.30 1.97 10.11
N LEU A 74 3.36 2.32 10.83
CA LEU A 74 3.35 2.42 12.29
C LEU A 74 2.94 3.80 12.81
N PHE A 75 3.06 4.87 12.01
CA PHE A 75 2.88 6.24 12.46
C PHE A 75 1.69 6.90 11.75
N TRP A 76 0.76 7.44 12.57
CA TRP A 76 -0.50 8.03 12.13
C TRP A 76 -0.81 9.32 12.87
N GLY A 77 -1.20 10.36 12.14
CA GLY A 77 -1.77 11.60 12.65
C GLY A 77 -0.94 12.28 13.73
N LYS A 78 -1.29 12.10 15.00
CA LYS A 78 -0.63 12.77 16.13
C LYS A 78 0.66 12.04 16.53
N PRO A 79 1.62 12.74 17.16
CA PRO A 79 2.80 12.11 17.72
C PRO A 79 2.43 10.92 18.62
N MET A 80 3.07 9.78 18.39
CA MET A 80 2.84 8.53 19.12
C MET A 80 4.02 8.21 20.04
N ALA A 81 3.72 7.85 21.29
CA ALA A 81 4.76 7.38 22.21
C ALA A 81 5.25 5.98 21.80
N ILE A 82 6.58 5.80 21.76
CA ILE A 82 7.21 4.51 21.46
C ILE A 82 7.23 3.63 22.72
N THR A 83 6.08 3.04 23.06
CA THR A 83 5.88 2.18 24.25
C THR A 83 5.13 0.91 23.87
N GLY A 84 5.10 -0.09 24.75
CA GLY A 84 4.33 -1.32 24.58
C GLY A 84 4.59 -2.04 23.26
N SER A 85 3.56 -2.44 22.55
CA SER A 85 3.63 -3.13 21.26
C SER A 85 4.24 -2.26 20.14
N HIS A 86 4.00 -0.95 20.20
CA HIS A 86 4.61 -0.01 19.25
C HIS A 86 6.15 0.00 19.41
N ARG A 87 6.66 0.08 20.66
CA ARG A 87 8.10 -0.05 20.95
C ARG A 87 8.67 -1.38 20.46
N SER A 88 7.95 -2.47 20.65
CA SER A 88 8.45 -3.79 20.23
C SER A 88 8.62 -3.86 18.72
N ARG A 89 7.67 -3.35 17.95
CA ARG A 89 7.73 -3.30 16.47
C ARG A 89 8.89 -2.42 15.98
N VAL A 90 8.98 -1.19 16.46
CA VAL A 90 10.07 -0.28 16.10
C VAL A 90 11.44 -0.88 16.47
N LYS A 91 11.57 -1.43 17.68
CA LYS A 91 12.82 -2.07 18.12
C LYS A 91 13.20 -3.24 17.21
N SER A 92 12.26 -4.11 16.84
CA SER A 92 12.55 -5.27 15.98
C SER A 92 13.05 -4.86 14.60
N LEU A 93 12.50 -3.80 14.02
CA LEU A 93 12.96 -3.25 12.74
C LEU A 93 14.39 -2.70 12.86
N LEU A 94 14.65 -1.88 13.88
CA LEU A 94 15.96 -1.27 14.12
C LEU A 94 17.04 -2.31 14.40
N ASP A 95 16.77 -3.29 15.29
CA ASP A 95 17.74 -4.33 15.64
C ASP A 95 18.12 -5.21 14.43
N ALA A 96 17.19 -5.38 13.49
CA ALA A 96 17.39 -6.18 12.28
C ALA A 96 17.91 -5.39 11.07
N GLY A 97 18.07 -4.06 11.19
CA GLY A 97 18.45 -3.19 10.08
C GLY A 97 17.39 -3.13 8.97
N VAL A 98 16.12 -3.39 9.29
CA VAL A 98 15.01 -3.37 8.33
C VAL A 98 14.40 -1.97 8.25
N SER A 99 14.40 -1.39 7.05
CA SER A 99 13.69 -0.14 6.79
C SER A 99 12.19 -0.40 6.63
N LEU A 100 11.36 0.51 7.16
CA LEU A 100 9.92 0.50 6.97
C LEU A 100 9.49 1.70 6.10
N TYR A 101 8.84 1.42 5.00
CA TYR A 101 8.22 2.40 4.11
C TYR A 101 6.71 2.18 4.06
N ALA A 102 5.92 3.23 4.27
CA ALA A 102 4.47 3.15 4.22
C ALA A 102 3.90 3.96 3.05
N ALA A 103 2.89 3.41 2.38
CA ALA A 103 2.15 4.06 1.31
C ALA A 103 0.65 3.76 1.45
N HIS A 104 -0.08 4.65 2.10
CA HIS A 104 -1.52 4.53 2.34
C HIS A 104 -2.32 5.14 1.17
N LEU A 105 -2.91 6.32 1.30
CA LEU A 105 -3.66 6.95 0.21
C LEU A 105 -2.86 7.14 -1.10
N PRO A 106 -1.55 7.43 -1.08
CA PRO A 106 -0.76 7.46 -2.30
C PRO A 106 -0.87 6.18 -3.13
N LEU A 107 -0.88 5.01 -2.48
CA LEU A 107 -1.06 3.74 -3.17
C LEU A 107 -2.53 3.49 -3.53
N ASP A 108 -3.48 3.77 -2.63
CA ASP A 108 -4.91 3.55 -2.91
C ASP A 108 -5.37 4.21 -4.21
N PHE A 109 -4.93 5.43 -4.44
CA PHE A 109 -5.39 6.24 -5.56
C PHE A 109 -4.39 6.38 -6.70
N HIS A 110 -3.30 5.63 -6.66
CA HIS A 110 -2.36 5.59 -7.78
C HIS A 110 -3.05 5.09 -9.05
N PRO A 111 -2.97 5.83 -10.19
CA PRO A 111 -3.79 5.55 -11.37
C PRO A 111 -3.50 4.22 -12.06
N VAL A 112 -2.37 3.59 -11.76
CA VAL A 112 -1.95 2.31 -12.36
C VAL A 112 -1.76 1.23 -11.30
N LEU A 113 -1.05 1.51 -10.22
CA LEU A 113 -0.68 0.55 -9.17
C LEU A 113 -1.71 0.48 -8.04
N GLY A 114 -2.61 1.46 -7.95
CA GLY A 114 -3.56 1.60 -6.86
C GLY A 114 -4.58 0.49 -6.79
N HIS A 115 -5.12 0.27 -5.60
CA HIS A 115 -6.12 -0.75 -5.33
C HIS A 115 -7.34 -0.58 -6.23
N ASN A 116 -7.85 0.64 -6.38
CA ASN A 116 -8.99 0.96 -7.24
C ASN A 116 -8.70 0.65 -8.71
N ALA A 117 -7.56 1.11 -9.23
CA ALA A 117 -7.16 0.89 -10.62
C ALA A 117 -6.93 -0.59 -10.93
N THR A 118 -6.21 -1.28 -10.04
CA THR A 118 -5.93 -2.71 -10.17
C THR A 118 -7.21 -3.54 -10.15
N LEU A 119 -8.16 -3.22 -9.26
CA LEU A 119 -9.45 -3.91 -9.20
C LEU A 119 -10.26 -3.69 -10.47
N ALA A 120 -10.32 -2.45 -10.97
CA ALA A 120 -11.01 -2.14 -12.22
C ALA A 120 -10.44 -2.95 -13.39
N VAL A 121 -9.11 -2.96 -13.55
CA VAL A 121 -8.43 -3.74 -14.61
C VAL A 121 -8.72 -5.23 -14.49
N LYS A 122 -8.61 -5.81 -13.30
CA LYS A 122 -8.90 -7.24 -13.05
C LYS A 122 -10.35 -7.61 -13.34
N LEU A 123 -11.28 -6.69 -13.13
CA LEU A 123 -12.69 -6.85 -13.48
C LEU A 123 -12.99 -6.56 -14.96
N GLY A 124 -11.99 -6.14 -15.76
CA GLY A 124 -12.17 -5.77 -17.16
C GLY A 124 -12.96 -4.49 -17.35
N LEU A 125 -12.92 -3.60 -16.36
CA LEU A 125 -13.57 -2.30 -16.39
C LEU A 125 -12.58 -1.23 -16.84
N GLN A 126 -13.11 -0.20 -17.49
CA GLN A 126 -12.35 0.99 -17.91
C GLN A 126 -12.66 2.14 -16.95
N THR A 127 -11.62 2.77 -16.42
CA THR A 127 -11.78 3.98 -15.59
C THR A 127 -12.34 5.12 -16.46
N VAL A 128 -13.43 5.72 -15.98
CA VAL A 128 -14.12 6.83 -16.65
C VAL A 128 -13.73 8.16 -16.02
N GLY A 129 -13.54 8.19 -14.70
CA GLY A 129 -13.18 9.40 -13.98
C GLY A 129 -13.13 9.20 -12.47
N PRO A 130 -12.89 10.27 -11.70
CA PRO A 130 -12.91 10.22 -10.25
C PRO A 130 -14.35 10.08 -9.72
N LEU A 131 -14.52 9.28 -8.66
CA LEU A 131 -15.80 9.18 -7.94
C LEU A 131 -16.07 10.44 -7.11
N ALA A 132 -15.06 10.93 -6.43
CA ALA A 132 -15.10 12.14 -5.62
C ALA A 132 -13.72 12.80 -5.58
N VAL A 133 -13.68 14.05 -5.14
CA VAL A 133 -12.44 14.81 -5.00
C VAL A 133 -12.44 15.47 -3.62
N GLU A 134 -11.40 15.23 -2.83
CA GLU A 134 -11.19 15.88 -1.55
C GLU A 134 -9.90 16.71 -1.59
N LYS A 135 -10.02 18.00 -1.27
CA LYS A 135 -8.90 18.96 -1.31
C LYS A 135 -8.09 18.92 -2.63
N GLY A 136 -8.77 18.69 -3.74
CA GLY A 136 -8.17 18.63 -5.07
C GLY A 136 -7.58 17.26 -5.46
N LEU A 137 -7.68 16.24 -4.60
CA LEU A 137 -7.21 14.88 -4.87
C LEU A 137 -8.38 13.93 -5.11
N PRO A 138 -8.29 13.03 -6.12
CA PRO A 138 -9.32 12.02 -6.35
C PRO A 138 -9.31 10.99 -5.23
N ILE A 139 -10.49 10.68 -4.65
CA ILE A 139 -10.63 9.70 -3.57
C ILE A 139 -11.46 8.47 -3.97
N GLY A 140 -11.48 8.16 -5.22
CA GLY A 140 -12.13 6.97 -5.78
C GLY A 140 -12.21 7.08 -7.28
N ILE A 141 -12.63 6.01 -7.93
CA ILE A 141 -12.82 5.97 -9.38
C ILE A 141 -14.22 5.53 -9.74
N ILE A 142 -14.71 6.04 -10.88
CA ILE A 142 -15.84 5.50 -11.59
C ILE A 142 -15.29 4.66 -12.73
N ALA A 143 -15.75 3.43 -12.86
CA ALA A 143 -15.35 2.56 -13.94
C ALA A 143 -16.57 1.98 -14.68
N SER A 144 -16.41 1.72 -15.97
CA SER A 144 -17.45 1.18 -16.86
C SER A 144 -16.97 -0.08 -17.57
N ALA A 145 -17.88 -1.00 -17.78
CA ALA A 145 -17.63 -2.22 -18.55
C ALA A 145 -17.73 -2.04 -20.08
N GLY A 146 -18.30 -0.93 -20.54
CA GLY A 146 -18.64 -0.75 -21.97
C GLY A 146 -19.81 -1.61 -22.45
N HIS A 147 -20.37 -2.49 -21.62
CA HIS A 147 -21.55 -3.32 -21.90
C HIS A 147 -22.30 -3.61 -20.59
N ALA A 148 -23.56 -4.04 -20.71
CA ALA A 148 -24.34 -4.42 -19.55
C ALA A 148 -23.86 -5.76 -18.97
N PHE A 149 -23.83 -5.85 -17.64
CA PHE A 149 -23.66 -7.11 -16.91
C PHE A 149 -24.97 -7.54 -16.28
N GLU A 150 -25.22 -8.84 -16.25
CA GLU A 150 -26.16 -9.39 -15.28
C GLU A 150 -25.53 -9.31 -13.87
N LEU A 151 -26.32 -8.83 -12.91
CA LEU A 151 -25.83 -8.58 -11.54
C LEU A 151 -25.17 -9.83 -10.92
N ASN A 152 -25.78 -10.99 -11.08
CA ASN A 152 -25.27 -12.25 -10.52
C ASN A 152 -23.94 -12.67 -11.16
N ASP A 153 -23.74 -12.41 -12.45
CA ASP A 153 -22.48 -12.71 -13.14
C ASP A 153 -21.37 -11.79 -12.64
N PHE A 154 -21.68 -10.52 -12.45
CA PHE A 154 -20.72 -9.57 -11.88
C PHE A 154 -20.31 -9.95 -10.45
N ILE A 155 -21.29 -10.31 -9.59
CA ILE A 155 -21.02 -10.74 -8.22
C ILE A 155 -20.17 -12.02 -8.21
N SER A 156 -20.48 -12.99 -9.06
CA SER A 156 -19.74 -14.25 -9.18
C SER A 156 -18.29 -14.00 -9.57
N ARG A 157 -18.07 -13.10 -10.54
CA ARG A 157 -16.73 -12.69 -10.98
C ARG A 157 -15.96 -11.99 -9.88
N LEU A 158 -16.59 -11.04 -9.16
CA LEU A 158 -16.00 -10.33 -8.03
C LEU A 158 -15.59 -11.29 -6.92
N ASN A 159 -16.50 -12.20 -6.54
CA ASN A 159 -16.25 -13.20 -5.50
C ASN A 159 -15.09 -14.14 -5.86
N SER A 160 -15.04 -14.59 -7.12
CA SER A 160 -13.95 -15.43 -7.61
C SER A 160 -12.62 -14.69 -7.62
N LEU A 161 -12.62 -13.42 -8.04
CA LEU A 161 -11.42 -12.61 -8.12
C LEU A 161 -10.81 -12.30 -6.74
N LEU A 162 -11.68 -12.04 -5.75
CA LEU A 162 -11.26 -11.62 -4.41
C LEU A 162 -11.27 -12.79 -3.40
N GLU A 163 -11.57 -14.01 -3.86
CA GLU A 163 -11.71 -15.21 -3.01
C GLU A 163 -12.60 -14.95 -1.79
N THR A 164 -13.73 -14.25 -2.01
CA THR A 164 -14.62 -13.77 -0.96
C THR A 164 -16.09 -14.12 -1.26
N ARG A 165 -16.96 -13.75 -0.35
CA ARG A 165 -18.42 -13.83 -0.50
C ARG A 165 -19.02 -12.45 -0.26
N SER A 166 -19.35 -11.76 -1.34
CA SER A 166 -19.96 -10.43 -1.27
C SER A 166 -21.37 -10.47 -0.71
N GLN A 167 -21.71 -9.49 0.11
CA GLN A 167 -23.08 -9.21 0.50
C GLN A 167 -23.64 -8.17 -0.47
N VAL A 168 -24.78 -8.50 -1.09
CA VAL A 168 -25.42 -7.65 -2.09
C VAL A 168 -26.63 -6.95 -1.48
N LEU A 169 -26.68 -5.65 -1.60
CA LEU A 169 -27.84 -4.83 -1.25
C LEU A 169 -28.36 -4.23 -2.58
N ALA A 170 -29.44 -4.77 -3.09
CA ALA A 170 -30.04 -4.31 -4.34
C ALA A 170 -31.01 -3.16 -4.05
N PHE A 171 -30.60 -1.94 -4.35
CA PHE A 171 -31.42 -0.72 -4.29
C PHE A 171 -31.61 -0.17 -5.72
N GLY A 172 -32.81 -0.21 -6.22
CA GLY A 172 -33.20 0.33 -7.53
C GLY A 172 -33.71 -0.70 -8.50
#